data_4624a691a8b282a0d8571d5897a7a44e
#
_entry.id   4624a691a8b282a0d8571d5897a7a44e
#
_cell.length_a   1.000
_cell.length_b   1.000
_cell.length_c   1.000
_cell.angle_alpha   90.00
_cell.angle_beta   90.00
_cell.angle_gamma   90.00
#
_symmetry.space_group_name_H-M   'P 1'
#
loop_
_entity.id
_entity.type
_entity.pdbx_description
1 polymer ?
#
loop_
_entity_poly.entity_id
_entity_poly.type
_entity_poly.pdbx_seq_one_letter_code
_entity_poly.pdbx_strand_id
1 'polypeptide(L)'
;MVTERLLVIGGTGFIGKNLVIKSIELGYSVTVLSLNNPTGESKLNEVCYIQCDIRSLYDLQQKLTENSFDYVINLGGYVNHSSFLDGGINVIEAHFLGVLNVLQIIDWKILKRFVQIGSSDEYGNSVAPQNEKMPGSAISPYSFGKLAVTQLLEMLYRTENFPMVV
;
A
#
# COMPACT_ATOMS: atom_id res chain seq x y z
N MET A 1 10.60 21.00 16.20
CA MET A 1 10.26 20.54 14.82
C MET A 1 9.01 19.68 14.94
N VAL A 2 8.05 19.84 14.07
CA VAL A 2 6.85 18.96 14.04
C VAL A 2 7.30 17.62 13.48
N THR A 3 7.03 16.54 14.19
CA THR A 3 7.37 15.18 13.73
C THR A 3 6.40 14.78 12.62
N GLU A 4 6.94 14.43 11.45
CA GLU A 4 6.14 13.98 10.31
C GLU A 4 5.57 12.59 10.57
N ARG A 5 4.32 12.36 10.14
CA ARG A 5 3.58 11.13 10.39
C ARG A 5 3.59 10.24 9.15
N LEU A 6 4.01 9.00 9.33
CA LEU A 6 4.12 8.01 8.28
C LEU A 6 3.19 6.82 8.56
N LEU A 7 2.29 6.52 7.61
CA LEU A 7 1.54 5.26 7.58
C LEU A 7 2.24 4.24 6.68
N VAL A 8 2.57 3.08 7.24
CA VAL A 8 3.12 1.94 6.48
C VAL A 8 2.11 0.81 6.45
N ILE A 9 1.50 0.57 5.30
CA ILE A 9 0.58 -0.56 5.09
C ILE A 9 1.42 -1.78 4.73
N GLY A 10 1.23 -2.90 5.45
CA GLY A 10 2.08 -4.09 5.30
C GLY A 10 3.45 -3.97 5.99
N GLY A 11 3.57 -3.06 6.98
CA GLY A 11 4.81 -2.80 7.69
C GLY A 11 5.38 -3.98 8.49
N THR A 12 4.63 -5.06 8.69
CA THR A 12 5.11 -6.29 9.34
C THR A 12 5.74 -7.29 8.37
N GLY A 13 5.65 -7.05 7.06
CA GLY A 13 6.28 -7.87 6.02
C GLY A 13 7.79 -7.69 5.92
N PHE A 14 8.44 -8.44 5.01
CA PHE A 14 9.90 -8.42 4.85
C PHE A 14 10.44 -7.01 4.54
N ILE A 15 9.91 -6.35 3.52
CA ILE A 15 10.32 -4.98 3.17
C ILE A 15 9.88 -4.01 4.27
N GLY A 16 8.64 -4.19 4.76
CA GLY A 16 8.02 -3.29 5.73
C GLY A 16 8.80 -3.16 7.03
N LYS A 17 9.31 -4.24 7.59
CA LYS A 17 10.12 -4.21 8.83
C LYS A 17 11.35 -3.31 8.69
N ASN A 18 12.10 -3.48 7.60
CA ASN A 18 13.30 -2.68 7.34
C ASN A 18 12.94 -1.19 7.12
N LEU A 19 11.86 -0.93 6.38
CA LEU A 19 11.37 0.43 6.16
C LEU A 19 10.96 1.09 7.49
N VAL A 20 10.21 0.40 8.34
CA VAL A 20 9.75 0.90 9.64
C VAL A 20 10.93 1.27 10.53
N ILE A 21 11.93 0.39 10.65
CA ILE A 21 13.15 0.65 11.42
C ILE A 21 13.84 1.92 10.89
N LYS A 22 14.04 2.00 9.58
CA LYS A 22 14.70 3.15 8.97
C LYS A 22 13.92 4.45 9.15
N SER A 23 12.58 4.38 9.12
CA SER A 23 11.73 5.54 9.32
C SER A 23 11.81 6.09 10.74
N ILE A 24 11.90 5.22 11.75
CA ILE A 24 12.12 5.63 13.16
C ILE A 24 13.47 6.32 13.31
N GLU A 25 14.54 5.73 12.75
CA GLU A 25 15.89 6.33 12.76
C GLU A 25 15.92 7.74 12.14
N LEU A 26 15.05 7.99 11.14
CA LEU A 26 14.90 9.29 10.49
C LEU A 26 13.96 10.25 11.23
N GLY A 27 13.37 9.82 12.35
CA GLY A 27 12.55 10.66 13.23
C GLY A 27 11.07 10.76 12.84
N TYR A 28 10.55 9.84 11.99
CA TYR A 28 9.12 9.79 11.69
C TYR A 28 8.31 9.22 12.86
N SER A 29 7.10 9.71 13.05
CA SER A 29 6.07 9.03 13.85
C SER A 29 5.41 7.95 12.98
N VAL A 30 5.68 6.68 13.28
CA VAL A 30 5.29 5.58 12.40
C VAL A 30 4.05 4.86 12.91
N THR A 31 3.04 4.76 12.06
CA THR A 31 1.88 3.87 12.23
C THR A 31 1.98 2.73 11.21
N VAL A 32 1.87 1.51 11.68
CA VAL A 32 1.85 0.30 10.83
C VAL A 32 0.45 -0.28 10.79
N LEU A 33 -0.08 -0.49 9.61
CA LEU A 33 -1.35 -1.16 9.37
C LEU A 33 -1.08 -2.51 8.67
N SER A 34 -1.48 -3.59 9.30
CA SER A 34 -1.21 -4.95 8.81
C SER A 34 -2.29 -5.94 9.24
N LEU A 35 -2.41 -7.06 8.52
CA LEU A 35 -3.32 -8.16 8.88
C LEU A 35 -2.97 -8.78 10.23
N ASN A 36 -1.69 -8.84 10.57
CA ASN A 36 -1.19 -9.41 11.80
C ASN A 36 -0.26 -8.44 12.51
N ASN A 37 -0.43 -8.27 13.81
CA ASN A 37 0.50 -7.53 14.65
C ASN A 37 1.79 -8.34 14.87
N PRO A 38 2.94 -7.68 14.98
CA PRO A 38 4.17 -8.35 15.36
C PRO A 38 4.08 -8.80 16.82
N THR A 39 4.78 -9.87 17.16
CA THR A 39 4.85 -10.42 18.51
C THR A 39 6.31 -10.48 19.00
N GLY A 40 6.50 -10.48 20.32
CA GLY A 40 7.82 -10.59 20.93
C GLY A 40 8.79 -9.48 20.49
N GLU A 41 10.03 -9.86 20.23
CA GLU A 41 11.12 -8.95 19.86
C GLU A 41 10.93 -8.20 18.52
N SER A 42 9.99 -8.68 17.69
CA SER A 42 9.68 -7.97 16.42
C SER A 42 8.78 -6.76 16.60
N LYS A 43 8.26 -6.51 17.81
CA LYS A 43 7.44 -5.33 18.13
C LYS A 43 8.32 -4.20 18.62
N LEU A 44 8.33 -3.09 17.88
CA LEU A 44 9.05 -1.86 18.27
C LEU A 44 8.14 -0.98 19.11
N ASN A 45 8.64 -0.46 20.24
CA ASN A 45 7.83 0.31 21.20
C ASN A 45 7.43 1.69 20.65
N GLU A 46 8.22 2.25 19.73
CA GLU A 46 8.00 3.56 19.12
C GLU A 46 6.98 3.54 17.97
N VAL A 47 6.42 2.35 17.64
CA VAL A 47 5.51 2.16 16.52
C VAL A 47 4.09 1.92 17.00
N CYS A 48 3.13 2.64 16.42
CA CYS A 48 1.71 2.34 16.56
C CYS A 48 1.33 1.21 15.59
N TYR A 49 0.99 0.04 16.12
CA TYR A 49 0.55 -1.10 15.30
C TYR A 49 -0.97 -1.24 15.33
N ILE A 50 -1.58 -1.23 14.15
CA ILE A 50 -3.01 -1.40 13.94
C ILE A 50 -3.25 -2.69 13.15
N GLN A 51 -3.90 -3.67 13.77
CA GLN A 51 -4.32 -4.89 13.08
C GLN A 51 -5.63 -4.64 12.33
N CYS A 52 -5.56 -4.63 11.00
CA CYS A 52 -6.70 -4.36 10.13
C CYS A 52 -6.55 -5.02 8.77
N ASP A 53 -7.65 -5.51 8.23
CA ASP A 53 -7.74 -5.89 6.81
C ASP A 53 -8.18 -4.67 5.99
N ILE A 54 -7.33 -4.19 5.10
CA ILE A 54 -7.64 -3.03 4.25
C ILE A 54 -8.79 -3.29 3.28
N ARG A 55 -9.17 -4.54 3.05
CA ARG A 55 -10.36 -4.90 2.25
C ARG A 55 -11.66 -4.51 2.94
N SER A 56 -11.67 -4.39 4.25
CA SER A 56 -12.83 -3.99 5.04
C SER A 56 -12.80 -2.48 5.29
N LEU A 57 -13.59 -1.72 4.53
CA LEU A 57 -13.75 -0.28 4.75
C LEU A 57 -14.26 0.02 6.16
N TYR A 58 -15.20 -0.80 6.66
CA TYR A 58 -15.74 -0.67 8.01
C TYR A 58 -14.64 -0.80 9.07
N ASP A 59 -13.80 -1.85 8.97
CA ASP A 59 -12.69 -2.06 9.90
C ASP A 59 -11.68 -0.91 9.87
N LEU A 60 -11.36 -0.41 8.67
CA LEU A 60 -10.49 0.76 8.51
C LEU A 60 -11.07 1.98 9.23
N GLN A 61 -12.36 2.28 9.05
CA GLN A 61 -13.03 3.41 9.69
C GLN A 61 -13.02 3.30 11.22
N GLN A 62 -13.18 2.10 11.76
CA GLN A 62 -13.20 1.88 13.21
C GLN A 62 -11.81 1.88 13.84
N LYS A 63 -10.81 1.39 13.14
CA LYS A 63 -9.47 1.14 13.72
C LYS A 63 -8.45 2.21 13.37
N LEU A 64 -8.50 2.77 12.17
CA LEU A 64 -7.65 3.88 11.75
C LEU A 64 -8.32 5.22 12.08
N THR A 65 -8.41 5.53 13.39
CA THR A 65 -9.04 6.77 13.87
C THR A 65 -8.19 8.01 13.60
N GLU A 66 -6.88 7.86 13.53
CA GLU A 66 -5.95 8.87 13.02
C GLU A 66 -5.85 8.71 11.51
N ASN A 67 -6.31 9.66 10.72
CA ASN A 67 -6.31 9.61 9.25
C ASN A 67 -5.42 10.67 8.60
N SER A 68 -4.76 11.46 9.41
CA SER A 68 -3.91 12.59 8.99
C SER A 68 -2.45 12.17 8.96
N PHE A 69 -1.95 11.75 7.80
CA PHE A 69 -0.56 11.34 7.58
C PHE A 69 0.13 12.24 6.56
N ASP A 70 1.39 12.61 6.82
CA ASP A 70 2.22 13.32 5.85
C ASP A 70 2.62 12.41 4.69
N TYR A 71 2.88 11.13 5.00
CA TYR A 71 3.30 10.11 4.04
C TYR A 71 2.53 8.81 4.25
N VAL A 72 2.21 8.16 3.14
CA VAL A 72 1.65 6.80 3.14
C VAL A 72 2.50 5.93 2.22
N ILE A 73 2.97 4.79 2.71
CA ILE A 73 3.69 3.80 1.90
C ILE A 73 2.90 2.50 1.93
N ASN A 74 2.40 2.09 0.77
CA ASN A 74 1.64 0.86 0.63
C ASN A 74 2.52 -0.29 0.12
N LEU A 75 2.85 -1.19 1.05
CA LEU A 75 3.50 -2.48 0.80
C LEU A 75 2.48 -3.64 0.96
N GLY A 76 1.21 -3.30 1.20
CA GLY A 76 0.15 -4.26 1.45
C GLY A 76 -0.13 -5.17 0.25
N GLY A 77 -0.54 -6.39 0.55
CA GLY A 77 -0.83 -7.41 -0.43
C GLY A 77 0.16 -8.59 -0.37
N TYR A 78 -0.06 -9.56 -1.24
CA TYR A 78 0.74 -10.78 -1.30
C TYR A 78 0.85 -11.27 -2.76
N VAL A 79 1.97 -11.90 -3.09
CA VAL A 79 2.17 -12.49 -4.41
C VAL A 79 1.45 -13.83 -4.48
N ASN A 80 0.46 -13.92 -5.36
CA ASN A 80 -0.26 -15.15 -5.63
C ASN A 80 -0.78 -15.12 -7.08
N HIS A 81 -0.43 -16.14 -7.86
CA HIS A 81 -0.80 -16.27 -9.27
C HIS A 81 -1.95 -17.29 -9.48
N SER A 82 -2.75 -17.54 -8.43
CA SER A 82 -3.94 -18.39 -8.54
C SER A 82 -4.88 -17.88 -9.64
N SER A 83 -5.61 -18.82 -10.27
CA SER A 83 -6.64 -18.47 -11.25
C SER A 83 -7.76 -17.66 -10.62
N PHE A 84 -8.54 -16.97 -11.43
CA PHE A 84 -9.56 -16.03 -10.94
C PHE A 84 -10.51 -16.66 -9.93
N LEU A 85 -11.05 -17.85 -10.24
CA LEU A 85 -12.01 -18.55 -9.37
C LEU A 85 -11.35 -19.28 -8.19
N ASP A 86 -10.05 -19.60 -8.28
CA ASP A 86 -9.32 -20.34 -7.23
C ASP A 86 -8.55 -19.40 -6.29
N GLY A 87 -9.13 -18.28 -5.93
CA GLY A 87 -8.54 -17.31 -4.99
C GLY A 87 -8.03 -16.02 -5.64
N GLY A 88 -8.01 -15.92 -6.97
CA GLY A 88 -7.60 -14.71 -7.69
C GLY A 88 -8.47 -13.49 -7.35
N ILE A 89 -9.76 -13.69 -7.04
CA ILE A 89 -10.66 -12.61 -6.56
C ILE A 89 -10.09 -11.97 -5.30
N ASN A 90 -9.68 -12.78 -4.31
CA ASN A 90 -9.11 -12.27 -3.05
C ASN A 90 -7.80 -11.49 -3.28
N VAL A 91 -7.02 -11.88 -4.31
CA VAL A 91 -5.80 -11.15 -4.69
C VAL A 91 -6.15 -9.77 -5.24
N ILE A 92 -7.13 -9.68 -6.14
CA ILE A 92 -7.62 -8.39 -6.67
C ILE A 92 -8.16 -7.51 -5.54
N GLU A 93 -8.96 -8.07 -4.65
CA GLU A 93 -9.48 -7.34 -3.48
C GLU A 93 -8.36 -6.80 -2.58
N ALA A 94 -7.35 -7.62 -2.29
CA ALA A 94 -6.24 -7.19 -1.45
C ALA A 94 -5.43 -6.05 -2.07
N HIS A 95 -5.18 -6.12 -3.38
CA HIS A 95 -4.37 -5.11 -4.07
C HIS A 95 -5.19 -3.88 -4.49
N PHE A 96 -6.35 -4.05 -5.11
CA PHE A 96 -7.12 -2.96 -5.67
C PHE A 96 -8.17 -2.39 -4.70
N LEU A 97 -9.10 -3.21 -4.20
CA LEU A 97 -10.13 -2.75 -3.26
C LEU A 97 -9.50 -2.20 -1.98
N GLY A 98 -8.45 -2.87 -1.47
CA GLY A 98 -7.73 -2.38 -0.28
C GLY A 98 -7.19 -0.97 -0.45
N VAL A 99 -6.60 -0.64 -1.61
CA VAL A 99 -6.12 0.73 -1.89
C VAL A 99 -7.27 1.70 -2.02
N LEU A 100 -8.36 1.33 -2.71
CA LEU A 100 -9.56 2.17 -2.80
C LEU A 100 -10.09 2.54 -1.42
N ASN A 101 -10.15 1.59 -0.49
CA ASN A 101 -10.60 1.84 0.87
C ASN A 101 -9.66 2.77 1.63
N VAL A 102 -8.36 2.58 1.51
CA VAL A 102 -7.36 3.46 2.14
C VAL A 102 -7.49 4.90 1.63
N LEU A 103 -7.63 5.08 0.31
CA LEU A 103 -7.79 6.40 -0.31
C LEU A 103 -9.06 7.14 0.17
N GLN A 104 -10.10 6.42 0.56
CA GLN A 104 -11.32 7.01 1.12
C GLN A 104 -11.17 7.50 2.56
N ILE A 105 -10.19 6.98 3.31
CA ILE A 105 -10.03 7.25 4.74
C ILE A 105 -8.99 8.31 5.01
N ILE A 106 -7.85 8.31 4.29
CA ILE A 106 -6.75 9.24 4.52
C ILE A 106 -7.13 10.68 4.15
N ASP A 107 -6.61 11.65 4.89
CA ASP A 107 -6.79 13.07 4.59
C ASP A 107 -5.82 13.54 3.50
N TRP A 108 -6.33 13.73 2.29
CA TRP A 108 -5.53 14.17 1.14
C TRP A 108 -4.99 15.59 1.27
N LYS A 109 -5.59 16.44 2.11
CA LYS A 109 -5.21 17.86 2.24
C LYS A 109 -3.84 18.05 2.85
N ILE A 110 -3.44 17.13 3.70
CA ILE A 110 -2.13 17.19 4.39
C ILE A 110 -1.13 16.20 3.83
N LEU A 111 -1.58 15.25 3.01
CA LEU A 111 -0.74 14.22 2.42
C LEU A 111 0.32 14.83 1.48
N LYS A 112 1.59 14.63 1.80
CA LYS A 112 2.73 15.08 0.97
C LYS A 112 3.08 14.05 -0.10
N ARG A 113 2.96 12.74 0.20
CA ARG A 113 3.24 11.67 -0.75
C ARG A 113 2.54 10.37 -0.37
N PHE A 114 1.96 9.72 -1.39
CA PHE A 114 1.50 8.33 -1.36
C PHE A 114 2.44 7.50 -2.24
N VAL A 115 3.13 6.52 -1.65
CA VAL A 115 4.02 5.62 -2.37
C VAL A 115 3.35 4.26 -2.49
N GLN A 116 3.12 3.82 -3.71
CA GLN A 116 2.61 2.49 -4.04
C GLN A 116 3.74 1.59 -4.53
N ILE A 117 3.89 0.41 -3.96
CA ILE A 117 4.81 -0.56 -4.54
C ILE A 117 4.12 -1.29 -5.69
N GLY A 118 4.62 -1.05 -6.90
CA GLY A 118 4.20 -1.70 -8.13
C GLY A 118 4.80 -3.10 -8.30
N SER A 119 4.73 -3.61 -9.52
CA SER A 119 5.31 -4.91 -9.90
C SER A 119 5.67 -4.92 -11.38
N SER A 120 6.77 -5.58 -11.75
CA SER A 120 7.08 -5.88 -13.15
C SER A 120 6.02 -6.75 -13.83
N ASP A 121 5.22 -7.49 -13.06
CA ASP A 121 4.10 -8.30 -13.57
C ASP A 121 3.01 -7.44 -14.24
N GLU A 122 2.97 -6.14 -13.96
CA GLU A 122 2.06 -5.20 -14.63
C GLU A 122 2.29 -5.14 -16.14
N TYR A 123 3.51 -5.43 -16.60
CA TYR A 123 3.87 -5.46 -18.02
C TYR A 123 3.60 -6.82 -18.70
N GLY A 124 3.19 -7.85 -17.93
CA GLY A 124 2.83 -9.18 -18.44
C GLY A 124 3.97 -9.82 -19.22
N ASN A 125 3.67 -10.26 -20.45
CA ASN A 125 4.63 -10.93 -21.33
C ASN A 125 5.46 -9.95 -22.18
N SER A 126 5.55 -8.68 -21.83
CA SER A 126 6.34 -7.70 -22.57
C SER A 126 7.83 -8.05 -22.53
N VAL A 127 8.52 -7.73 -23.63
CA VAL A 127 9.97 -8.03 -23.79
C VAL A 127 10.78 -7.19 -22.79
N ALA A 128 11.74 -7.84 -22.12
CA ALA A 128 12.70 -7.15 -21.24
C ALA A 128 13.83 -6.46 -22.05
N PRO A 129 14.45 -5.36 -21.50
CA PRO A 129 14.14 -4.73 -20.24
C PRO A 129 12.85 -3.90 -20.29
N GLN A 130 12.03 -4.03 -19.28
CA GLN A 130 10.80 -3.25 -19.14
C GLN A 130 11.10 -1.86 -18.57
N ASN A 131 10.25 -0.89 -18.89
CA ASN A 131 10.33 0.47 -18.37
C ASN A 131 8.93 1.10 -18.25
N GLU A 132 8.83 2.19 -17.53
CA GLU A 132 7.57 2.85 -17.14
C GLU A 132 6.80 3.48 -18.32
N LYS A 133 7.39 3.55 -19.53
CA LYS A 133 6.72 4.04 -20.76
C LYS A 133 5.99 2.93 -21.48
N MET A 134 6.21 1.68 -21.10
CA MET A 134 5.54 0.54 -21.73
C MET A 134 4.10 0.43 -21.24
N PRO A 135 3.15 0.06 -22.10
CA PRO A 135 1.78 -0.15 -21.66
C PRO A 135 1.71 -1.37 -20.73
N GLY A 136 0.91 -1.26 -19.66
CA GLY A 136 0.58 -2.39 -18.81
C GLY A 136 -0.24 -3.43 -19.57
N SER A 137 0.03 -4.71 -19.32
CA SER A 137 -0.64 -5.85 -19.96
C SER A 137 -0.78 -7.00 -18.96
N ALA A 138 -1.72 -6.86 -18.03
CA ALA A 138 -1.94 -7.84 -16.98
C ALA A 138 -2.36 -9.21 -17.54
N ILE A 139 -1.74 -10.29 -17.02
CA ILE A 139 -1.98 -11.68 -17.43
C ILE A 139 -2.42 -12.58 -16.27
N SER A 140 -2.60 -12.03 -15.08
CA SER A 140 -3.05 -12.76 -13.89
C SER A 140 -3.88 -11.83 -12.98
N PRO A 141 -4.66 -12.37 -12.02
CA PRO A 141 -5.34 -11.57 -11.01
C PRO A 141 -4.39 -10.67 -10.21
N TYR A 142 -3.17 -11.15 -9.92
CA TYR A 142 -2.14 -10.38 -9.24
C TYR A 142 -1.68 -9.20 -10.09
N SER A 143 -1.25 -9.45 -11.32
CA SER A 143 -0.80 -8.40 -12.23
C SER A 143 -1.92 -7.39 -12.55
N PHE A 144 -3.17 -7.86 -12.66
CA PHE A 144 -4.32 -6.99 -12.83
C PHE A 144 -4.52 -6.08 -11.62
N GLY A 145 -4.51 -6.64 -10.40
CA GLY A 145 -4.67 -5.84 -9.18
C GLY A 145 -3.60 -4.74 -9.05
N LYS A 146 -2.35 -5.06 -9.38
CA LYS A 146 -1.24 -4.09 -9.37
C LYS A 146 -1.43 -3.01 -10.46
N LEU A 147 -1.63 -3.41 -11.68
CA LEU A 147 -1.83 -2.48 -12.81
C LEU A 147 -3.05 -1.56 -12.60
N ALA A 148 -4.15 -2.10 -12.10
CA ALA A 148 -5.36 -1.32 -11.84
C ALA A 148 -5.10 -0.21 -10.80
N VAL A 149 -4.30 -0.47 -9.76
CA VAL A 149 -3.90 0.54 -8.77
C VAL A 149 -2.99 1.59 -9.42
N THR A 150 -2.01 1.18 -10.21
CA THR A 150 -1.12 2.11 -10.93
C THR A 150 -1.94 3.06 -11.79
N GLN A 151 -2.86 2.54 -12.60
CA GLN A 151 -3.74 3.35 -13.46
C GLN A 151 -4.69 4.25 -12.67
N LEU A 152 -5.25 3.77 -11.55
CA LEU A 152 -6.07 4.57 -10.65
C LEU A 152 -5.28 5.76 -10.11
N LEU A 153 -4.09 5.52 -9.55
CA LEU A 153 -3.26 6.58 -8.97
C LEU A 153 -2.79 7.58 -10.01
N GLU A 154 -2.43 7.14 -11.21
CA GLU A 154 -2.11 8.03 -12.34
C GLU A 154 -3.31 8.89 -12.76
N MET A 155 -4.52 8.33 -12.78
CA MET A 155 -5.74 9.07 -13.05
C MET A 155 -5.94 10.14 -11.98
N LEU A 156 -5.85 9.79 -10.69
CA LEU A 156 -5.99 10.73 -9.58
C LEU A 156 -4.92 11.82 -9.59
N TYR A 157 -3.69 11.49 -9.98
CA TYR A 157 -2.65 12.50 -10.18
C TYR A 157 -3.05 13.52 -11.27
N ARG A 158 -3.57 13.05 -12.41
CA ARG A 158 -3.97 13.91 -13.52
C ARG A 158 -5.21 14.76 -13.24
N THR A 159 -6.19 14.21 -12.50
CA THR A 159 -7.50 14.87 -12.28
C THR A 159 -7.58 15.65 -10.97
N GLU A 160 -6.92 15.16 -9.93
CA GLU A 160 -7.03 15.70 -8.56
C GLU A 160 -5.70 16.24 -8.01
N ASN A 161 -4.60 16.17 -8.78
CA ASN A 161 -3.24 16.45 -8.32
C ASN A 161 -2.83 15.59 -7.11
N PHE A 162 -3.33 14.36 -7.02
CA PHE A 162 -3.02 13.45 -5.92
C PHE A 162 -1.51 13.15 -5.88
N PRO A 163 -0.81 13.34 -4.73
CA PRO A 163 0.65 13.31 -4.65
C PRO A 163 1.20 11.87 -4.61
N MET A 164 1.12 11.14 -5.72
CA MET A 164 1.52 9.73 -5.80
C MET A 164 2.89 9.48 -6.41
N VAL A 165 3.45 8.31 -6.11
CA VAL A 165 4.58 7.62 -6.77
C VAL A 165 4.27 6.13 -6.81
N VAL A 166 4.51 5.48 -7.95
CA VAL A 166 4.48 4.02 -8.08
C VAL A 166 5.89 3.51 -8.38
#